data_d739532c4e3ce5564212dc08c9195d2e
#
_entry.id   d739532c4e3ce5564212dc08c9195d2e
#
_cell.length_a   1.000
_cell.length_b   1.000
_cell.length_c   1.000
_cell.angle_alpha   90.00
_cell.angle_beta   90.00
_cell.angle_gamma   90.00
#
_symmetry.space_group_name_H-M   'P 1'
#
loop_
_entity.id
_entity.type
_entity.pdbx_description
1 polymer ?
#
loop_
_entity_poly.entity_id
_entity_poly.type
_entity_poly.pdbx_seq_one_letter_code
_entity_poly.pdbx_strand_id
1 'polypeptide(L)'
;MKKFLTIIIISLFTLLLVRCNDAKTETATAQPVKESFAGFESQVKWGEHLVTVSACHDCHSPKDYSKPGSGLDSNHLLSGYIGSPIPAVNRKDAQTKGWAVTSDLTSWVGPWGIGYAANLTSDDSTGIGTWKEERFIYAIRNGKYNGVASDRNLIPVMPWVMYREMTDDELKAIFAYLKSTKPIKNKVPPPTPPVKS
;
A
#
# COMPACT_ATOMS: atom_id res chain seq x y z
N MET A 1 14.85 -67.25 48.06
CA MET A 1 13.98 -66.04 47.90
C MET A 1 14.57 -64.94 47.09
N LYS A 2 15.88 -64.61 47.16
CA LYS A 2 16.51 -63.51 46.36
C LYS A 2 16.54 -63.75 44.86
N LYS A 3 16.68 -64.98 44.38
CA LYS A 3 16.77 -65.33 42.95
C LYS A 3 15.40 -65.23 42.19
N PHE A 4 14.28 -65.47 42.90
CA PHE A 4 12.95 -65.34 42.33
C PHE A 4 12.53 -63.86 42.14
N LEU A 5 12.97 -62.96 43.01
CA LEU A 5 12.66 -61.54 42.95
C LEU A 5 13.36 -60.87 41.75
N THR A 6 14.59 -61.31 41.44
CA THR A 6 15.36 -60.76 40.31
C THR A 6 14.74 -61.12 38.93
N ILE A 7 14.18 -62.31 38.78
CA ILE A 7 13.52 -62.74 37.54
C ILE A 7 12.21 -61.98 37.32
N ILE A 8 11.46 -61.66 38.36
CA ILE A 8 10.20 -60.90 38.24
C ILE A 8 10.49 -59.44 37.83
N ILE A 9 11.55 -58.83 38.33
CA ILE A 9 11.95 -57.46 37.99
C ILE A 9 12.39 -57.36 36.53
N ILE A 10 13.15 -58.32 36.02
CA ILE A 10 13.62 -58.39 34.61
C ILE A 10 12.43 -58.63 33.68
N SER A 11 11.46 -59.46 34.04
CA SER A 11 10.25 -59.69 33.22
C SER A 11 9.33 -58.45 33.16
N LEU A 12 9.26 -57.64 34.23
CA LEU A 12 8.46 -56.42 34.23
C LEU A 12 9.11 -55.29 33.42
N PHE A 13 10.44 -55.24 33.37
CA PHE A 13 11.19 -54.23 32.60
C PHE A 13 11.16 -54.47 31.08
N THR A 14 11.11 -55.77 30.67
CA THR A 14 10.97 -56.13 29.21
C THR A 14 9.57 -55.88 28.69
N LEU A 15 8.50 -55.88 29.54
CA LEU A 15 7.13 -55.60 29.10
C LEU A 15 6.89 -54.10 28.88
N LEU A 16 7.73 -53.21 29.45
CA LEU A 16 7.62 -51.76 29.28
C LEU A 16 8.29 -51.23 27.98
N LEU A 17 9.11 -52.02 27.30
CA LEU A 17 9.83 -51.62 26.10
C LEU A 17 9.07 -51.96 24.78
N VAL A 18 7.94 -52.67 24.84
CA VAL A 18 7.20 -53.11 23.64
C VAL A 18 6.03 -52.17 23.28
N ARG A 19 5.75 -51.12 24.10
CA ARG A 19 4.64 -50.20 23.84
C ARG A 19 5.00 -48.87 23.19
N CYS A 20 6.20 -48.72 22.64
CA CYS A 20 6.62 -47.48 21.99
C CYS A 20 6.87 -47.65 20.46
N ASN A 21 6.08 -48.42 19.74
CA ASN A 21 6.29 -48.54 18.29
C ASN A 21 5.01 -48.53 17.45
N ASP A 22 3.96 -47.84 17.90
CA ASP A 22 2.83 -47.51 17.04
C ASP A 22 2.56 -45.99 17.11
N ALA A 23 3.59 -45.19 16.92
CA ALA A 23 3.43 -43.82 16.45
C ALA A 23 3.04 -43.92 14.98
N LYS A 24 1.75 -44.09 14.69
CA LYS A 24 1.21 -43.70 13.39
C LYS A 24 1.67 -42.28 13.15
N THR A 25 2.58 -42.11 12.22
CA THR A 25 2.87 -40.80 11.62
C THR A 25 1.56 -40.38 10.94
N GLU A 26 0.67 -39.73 11.68
CA GLU A 26 -0.38 -38.95 11.07
C GLU A 26 0.37 -37.89 10.26
N THR A 27 0.43 -38.10 8.96
CA THR A 27 0.77 -37.07 8.02
C THR A 27 -0.32 -36.00 8.24
N ALA A 28 -0.01 -35.00 9.05
CA ALA A 28 -0.83 -33.84 9.20
C ALA A 28 -0.93 -33.25 7.78
N THR A 29 -2.03 -33.52 7.10
CA THR A 29 -2.43 -32.79 5.92
C THR A 29 -2.50 -31.34 6.35
N ALA A 30 -1.47 -30.56 6.00
CA ALA A 30 -1.44 -29.12 6.23
C ALA A 30 -2.72 -28.56 5.61
N GLN A 31 -3.67 -28.18 6.44
CA GLN A 31 -4.84 -27.47 5.96
C GLN A 31 -4.32 -26.22 5.26
N PRO A 32 -4.85 -25.85 4.09
CA PRO A 32 -4.44 -24.61 3.43
C PRO A 32 -4.63 -23.48 4.44
N VAL A 33 -3.55 -22.80 4.75
CA VAL A 33 -3.59 -21.62 5.61
C VAL A 33 -4.51 -20.63 4.91
N LYS A 34 -5.70 -20.42 5.47
CA LYS A 34 -6.64 -19.42 4.95
C LYS A 34 -5.90 -18.09 5.03
N GLU A 35 -5.65 -17.48 3.87
CA GLU A 35 -5.04 -16.15 3.83
C GLU A 35 -5.81 -15.20 4.77
N SER A 36 -5.09 -14.57 5.67
CA SER A 36 -5.65 -13.63 6.64
C SER A 36 -5.45 -12.21 6.11
N PHE A 37 -6.53 -11.55 5.75
CA PHE A 37 -6.53 -10.15 5.31
C PHE A 37 -6.84 -9.21 6.49
N ALA A 38 -6.13 -9.38 7.61
CA ALA A 38 -6.30 -8.57 8.82
C ALA A 38 -7.77 -8.49 9.32
N GLY A 39 -8.56 -9.55 9.10
CA GLY A 39 -9.97 -9.60 9.49
C GLY A 39 -10.95 -9.13 8.39
N PHE A 40 -10.46 -8.64 7.29
CA PHE A 40 -11.30 -8.27 6.14
C PHE A 40 -11.68 -9.48 5.29
N GLU A 41 -12.77 -9.37 4.55
CA GLU A 41 -13.30 -10.46 3.71
C GLU A 41 -12.42 -10.81 2.52
N SER A 42 -11.59 -9.85 2.05
CA SER A 42 -10.68 -10.02 0.93
C SER A 42 -9.52 -9.04 0.99
N GLN A 43 -8.44 -9.33 0.25
CA GLN A 43 -7.30 -8.42 0.08
C GLN A 43 -7.73 -7.06 -0.48
N VAL A 44 -8.67 -7.02 -1.42
CA VAL A 44 -9.20 -5.78 -2.00
C VAL A 44 -9.92 -4.94 -0.93
N LYS A 45 -10.73 -5.56 -0.07
CA LYS A 45 -11.42 -4.84 1.02
C LYS A 45 -10.46 -4.32 2.09
N TRP A 46 -9.44 -5.09 2.39
CA TRP A 46 -8.35 -4.60 3.24
C TRP A 46 -7.63 -3.41 2.60
N GLY A 47 -7.31 -3.50 1.31
CA GLY A 47 -6.69 -2.41 0.55
C GLY A 47 -7.56 -1.15 0.49
N GLU A 48 -8.87 -1.27 0.30
CA GLU A 48 -9.83 -0.16 0.35
C GLU A 48 -9.78 0.56 1.71
N HIS A 49 -9.78 -0.21 2.80
CA HIS A 49 -9.62 0.32 4.14
C HIS A 49 -8.29 1.07 4.29
N LEU A 50 -7.18 0.46 3.89
CA LEU A 50 -5.84 1.07 3.99
C LEU A 50 -5.74 2.36 3.18
N VAL A 51 -6.23 2.39 1.94
CA VAL A 51 -6.28 3.60 1.10
C VAL A 51 -7.07 4.71 1.78
N THR A 52 -8.17 4.36 2.47
CA THR A 52 -9.01 5.33 3.19
C THR A 52 -8.29 5.87 4.43
N VAL A 53 -7.79 5.01 5.32
CA VAL A 53 -7.18 5.45 6.59
C VAL A 53 -5.80 6.09 6.40
N SER A 54 -5.12 5.78 5.30
CA SER A 54 -3.85 6.41 4.92
C SER A 54 -4.05 7.71 4.13
N ALA A 55 -5.27 8.22 4.05
CA ALA A 55 -5.61 9.51 3.42
C ALA A 55 -5.20 9.64 1.94
N CYS A 56 -5.13 8.55 1.18
CA CYS A 56 -4.76 8.61 -0.24
C CYS A 56 -5.73 9.47 -1.05
N HIS A 57 -7.02 9.44 -0.68
CA HIS A 57 -8.05 10.27 -1.31
C HIS A 57 -7.85 11.77 -1.09
N ASP A 58 -7.17 12.19 -0.01
CA ASP A 58 -6.98 13.61 0.28
C ASP A 58 -6.18 14.34 -0.81
N CYS A 59 -5.26 13.63 -1.43
CA CYS A 59 -4.42 14.17 -2.49
C CYS A 59 -4.81 13.65 -3.87
N HIS A 60 -5.18 12.38 -3.98
CA HIS A 60 -5.35 11.70 -5.26
C HIS A 60 -6.79 11.71 -5.78
N SER A 61 -7.76 12.24 -5.01
CA SER A 61 -9.14 12.44 -5.46
C SER A 61 -9.48 13.92 -5.47
N PRO A 62 -9.81 14.50 -6.61
CA PRO A 62 -10.29 15.87 -6.68
C PRO A 62 -11.52 16.09 -5.81
N LYS A 63 -11.71 17.32 -5.36
CA LYS A 63 -12.82 17.69 -4.49
C LYS A 63 -13.78 18.67 -5.16
N ASP A 64 -15.06 18.46 -4.89
CA ASP A 64 -16.14 19.35 -5.27
C ASP A 64 -16.88 19.78 -4.00
N TYR A 65 -16.46 20.90 -3.44
CA TYR A 65 -17.04 21.45 -2.20
C TYR A 65 -18.45 22.01 -2.37
N SER A 66 -19.01 22.00 -3.58
CA SER A 66 -20.44 22.32 -3.78
C SER A 66 -21.36 21.20 -3.28
N LYS A 67 -20.80 20.00 -3.00
CA LYS A 67 -21.53 18.84 -2.52
C LYS A 67 -21.31 18.62 -1.02
N PRO A 68 -22.31 18.14 -0.28
CA PRO A 68 -22.16 17.82 1.13
C PRO A 68 -21.24 16.60 1.36
N GLY A 69 -20.68 16.49 2.56
CA GLY A 69 -19.84 15.37 2.99
C GLY A 69 -18.35 15.65 2.81
N SER A 70 -17.57 14.65 2.36
CA SER A 70 -16.12 14.75 2.22
C SER A 70 -15.64 15.69 1.13
N GLY A 71 -16.55 16.18 0.28
CA GLY A 71 -16.21 16.97 -0.90
C GLY A 71 -15.57 16.17 -2.03
N LEU A 72 -15.39 14.85 -1.91
CA LEU A 72 -14.80 14.03 -2.95
C LEU A 72 -15.66 14.02 -4.21
N ASP A 73 -15.06 14.28 -5.37
CA ASP A 73 -15.71 14.07 -6.66
C ASP A 73 -15.78 12.57 -6.97
N SER A 74 -16.96 11.98 -6.81
CA SER A 74 -17.20 10.56 -7.03
C SER A 74 -16.91 10.07 -8.46
N ASN A 75 -16.88 10.98 -9.44
CA ASN A 75 -16.54 10.64 -10.82
C ASN A 75 -15.03 10.57 -11.07
N HIS A 76 -14.23 11.14 -10.16
CA HIS A 76 -12.77 11.26 -10.31
C HIS A 76 -12.00 10.71 -9.11
N LEU A 77 -12.55 9.71 -8.41
CA LEU A 77 -11.85 9.08 -7.28
C LEU A 77 -10.50 8.52 -7.73
N LEU A 78 -9.44 8.89 -7.00
CA LEU A 78 -8.05 8.45 -7.22
C LEU A 78 -7.47 8.81 -8.61
N SER A 79 -8.13 9.68 -9.38
CA SER A 79 -7.68 10.08 -10.71
C SER A 79 -6.54 11.12 -10.72
N GLY A 80 -6.20 11.67 -9.56
CA GLY A 80 -5.18 12.71 -9.43
C GLY A 80 -5.67 14.10 -9.86
N TYR A 81 -4.73 14.97 -10.20
CA TYR A 81 -4.99 16.34 -10.61
C TYR A 81 -5.74 16.41 -11.96
N ILE A 82 -6.87 17.13 -12.00
CA ILE A 82 -7.76 17.25 -13.17
C ILE A 82 -7.78 18.64 -13.81
N GLY A 83 -6.85 19.53 -13.44
CA GLY A 83 -6.78 20.87 -14.03
C GLY A 83 -7.31 21.98 -13.11
N SER A 84 -7.46 21.74 -11.82
CA SER A 84 -7.84 22.78 -10.84
C SER A 84 -6.89 23.98 -10.90
N PRO A 85 -7.41 25.22 -10.78
CA PRO A 85 -6.58 26.41 -10.91
C PRO A 85 -5.43 26.44 -9.90
N ILE A 86 -4.21 26.59 -10.39
CA ILE A 86 -3.02 26.77 -9.55
C ILE A 86 -3.12 28.16 -8.89
N PRO A 87 -2.94 28.28 -7.57
CA PRO A 87 -2.96 29.57 -6.91
C PRO A 87 -1.97 30.56 -7.53
N ALA A 88 -2.40 31.80 -7.75
CA ALA A 88 -1.56 32.88 -8.24
C ALA A 88 -0.64 33.36 -7.12
N VAL A 89 0.45 32.62 -6.89
CA VAL A 89 1.46 32.93 -5.89
C VAL A 89 2.79 33.30 -6.53
N ASN A 90 3.58 34.16 -5.87
CA ASN A 90 4.97 34.34 -6.27
C ASN A 90 5.72 33.02 -6.00
N ARG A 91 6.15 32.35 -7.08
CA ARG A 91 6.80 31.03 -6.97
C ARG A 91 8.08 31.05 -6.17
N LYS A 92 8.86 32.16 -6.23
CA LYS A 92 10.08 32.33 -5.42
C LYS A 92 9.74 32.43 -3.92
N ASP A 93 8.68 33.14 -3.59
CA ASP A 93 8.20 33.22 -2.20
C ASP A 93 7.68 31.86 -1.71
N ALA A 94 6.93 31.13 -2.52
CA ALA A 94 6.46 29.79 -2.19
C ALA A 94 7.61 28.78 -1.99
N GLN A 95 8.78 29.01 -2.61
CA GLN A 95 9.96 28.16 -2.42
C GLN A 95 10.69 28.42 -1.09
N THR A 96 10.57 29.61 -0.55
CA THR A 96 11.40 30.06 0.60
C THR A 96 10.59 30.39 1.87
N LYS A 97 9.33 30.83 1.71
CA LYS A 97 8.50 31.33 2.81
C LYS A 97 7.33 30.43 3.18
N GLY A 98 7.08 29.42 2.38
CA GLY A 98 5.94 28.53 2.54
C GLY A 98 5.52 27.92 1.22
N TRP A 99 4.38 27.27 1.19
CA TRP A 99 3.85 26.60 -0.01
C TRP A 99 2.35 26.87 -0.16
N ALA A 100 1.87 26.71 -1.39
CA ALA A 100 0.47 26.87 -1.73
C ALA A 100 -0.07 25.57 -2.33
N VAL A 101 -1.39 25.40 -2.24
CA VAL A 101 -2.10 24.21 -2.70
C VAL A 101 -3.37 24.62 -3.43
N THR A 102 -3.78 23.84 -4.43
CA THR A 102 -5.09 23.98 -5.06
C THR A 102 -6.22 23.73 -4.07
N SER A 103 -7.37 24.33 -4.29
CA SER A 103 -8.53 24.15 -3.39
C SER A 103 -8.97 22.70 -3.24
N ASP A 104 -8.77 21.88 -4.27
CA ASP A 104 -9.08 20.44 -4.28
C ASP A 104 -7.93 19.55 -3.77
N LEU A 105 -6.85 20.14 -3.28
CA LEU A 105 -5.68 19.47 -2.72
C LEU A 105 -4.93 18.53 -3.69
N THR A 106 -5.06 18.73 -5.00
CA THR A 106 -4.41 17.83 -6.00
C THR A 106 -3.14 18.39 -6.62
N SER A 107 -2.75 19.66 -6.29
CA SER A 107 -1.49 20.25 -6.75
C SER A 107 -0.89 21.18 -5.71
N TRP A 108 0.44 21.21 -5.64
CA TRP A 108 1.21 21.98 -4.65
C TRP A 108 2.35 22.76 -5.29
N VAL A 109 2.52 24.00 -4.85
CA VAL A 109 3.64 24.89 -5.19
C VAL A 109 4.55 25.03 -3.97
N GLY A 110 5.83 24.72 -4.11
CA GLY A 110 6.78 24.76 -3.00
C GLY A 110 8.25 24.73 -3.46
N PRO A 111 9.20 24.39 -2.57
CA PRO A 111 10.64 24.32 -2.88
C PRO A 111 10.96 23.39 -4.06
N TRP A 112 10.12 22.39 -4.30
CA TRP A 112 10.24 21.43 -5.42
C TRP A 112 9.71 21.96 -6.76
N GLY A 113 9.15 23.17 -6.80
CA GLY A 113 8.42 23.72 -7.96
C GLY A 113 6.91 23.49 -7.84
N ILE A 114 6.27 23.02 -8.90
CA ILE A 114 4.85 22.65 -8.91
C ILE A 114 4.76 21.14 -9.07
N GLY A 115 4.11 20.47 -8.14
CA GLY A 115 3.82 19.04 -8.18
C GLY A 115 2.33 18.76 -8.29
N TYR A 116 1.99 17.63 -8.88
CA TYR A 116 0.62 17.20 -9.14
C TYR A 116 0.42 15.79 -8.61
N ALA A 117 -0.75 15.52 -8.02
CA ALA A 117 -1.14 14.18 -7.61
C ALA A 117 -1.31 13.29 -8.83
N ALA A 118 -0.69 12.12 -8.82
CA ALA A 118 -0.73 11.16 -9.90
C ALA A 118 -2.11 10.46 -9.99
N ASN A 119 -2.46 9.99 -11.19
CA ASN A 119 -3.57 9.09 -11.40
C ASN A 119 -3.21 7.70 -10.85
N LEU A 120 -3.94 7.24 -9.84
CA LEU A 120 -3.76 5.92 -9.20
C LEU A 120 -4.82 4.90 -9.63
N THR A 121 -5.71 5.26 -10.55
CA THR A 121 -6.73 4.34 -11.05
C THR A 121 -6.14 3.24 -11.92
N SER A 122 -6.93 2.21 -12.19
CA SER A 122 -6.55 1.08 -13.05
C SER A 122 -6.49 1.42 -14.55
N ASP A 123 -6.48 2.70 -14.94
CA ASP A 123 -6.29 3.08 -16.36
C ASP A 123 -4.90 2.69 -16.87
N ASP A 124 -4.86 1.97 -17.99
CA ASP A 124 -3.62 1.41 -18.55
C ASP A 124 -2.67 2.48 -19.12
N SER A 125 -3.22 3.60 -19.58
CA SER A 125 -2.47 4.62 -20.31
C SER A 125 -1.98 5.78 -19.45
N THR A 126 -2.74 6.11 -18.40
CA THR A 126 -2.50 7.31 -17.58
C THR A 126 -2.44 7.02 -16.08
N GLY A 127 -2.88 5.84 -15.66
CA GLY A 127 -2.87 5.37 -14.28
C GLY A 127 -1.85 4.26 -14.04
N ILE A 128 -2.20 3.34 -13.15
CA ILE A 128 -1.34 2.21 -12.77
C ILE A 128 -1.81 0.88 -13.38
N GLY A 129 -2.69 0.90 -14.38
CA GLY A 129 -3.31 -0.29 -14.95
C GLY A 129 -2.32 -1.35 -15.43
N THR A 130 -1.22 -0.95 -16.07
CA THR A 130 -0.16 -1.85 -16.55
C THR A 130 0.93 -2.15 -15.52
N TRP A 131 0.85 -1.57 -14.31
CA TRP A 131 1.86 -1.83 -13.30
C TRP A 131 1.74 -3.24 -12.74
N LYS A 132 2.90 -3.79 -12.36
CA LYS A 132 3.01 -4.98 -11.52
C LYS A 132 3.13 -4.58 -10.06
N GLU A 133 2.82 -5.47 -9.16
CA GLU A 133 2.86 -5.27 -7.72
C GLU A 133 4.24 -4.81 -7.24
N GLU A 134 5.30 -5.46 -7.73
CA GLU A 134 6.68 -5.14 -7.35
C GLU A 134 7.05 -3.70 -7.72
N ARG A 135 6.52 -3.20 -8.85
CA ARG A 135 6.73 -1.83 -9.29
C ARG A 135 6.08 -0.82 -8.33
N PHE A 136 4.87 -1.11 -7.87
CA PHE A 136 4.17 -0.29 -6.90
C PHE A 136 4.90 -0.29 -5.55
N ILE A 137 5.25 -1.47 -5.03
CA ILE A 137 6.00 -1.62 -3.78
C ILE A 137 7.33 -0.87 -3.87
N TYR A 138 8.05 -1.01 -4.98
CA TYR A 138 9.31 -0.27 -5.19
C TYR A 138 9.11 1.25 -5.16
N ALA A 139 8.05 1.77 -5.80
CA ALA A 139 7.72 3.19 -5.79
C ALA A 139 7.56 3.73 -4.35
N ILE A 140 6.81 3.02 -3.52
CA ILE A 140 6.55 3.42 -2.12
C ILE A 140 7.79 3.24 -1.25
N ARG A 141 8.48 2.10 -1.33
CA ARG A 141 9.67 1.81 -0.50
C ARG A 141 10.81 2.81 -0.74
N ASN A 142 10.99 3.23 -1.98
CA ASN A 142 12.13 4.04 -2.39
C ASN A 142 11.76 5.50 -2.71
N GLY A 143 10.48 5.87 -2.60
CA GLY A 143 10.02 7.21 -2.94
C GLY A 143 10.28 7.58 -4.39
N LYS A 144 10.17 6.61 -5.33
CA LYS A 144 10.47 6.81 -6.74
C LYS A 144 9.22 6.96 -7.59
N TYR A 145 9.18 8.04 -8.35
CA TYR A 145 8.12 8.24 -9.34
C TYR A 145 8.10 7.08 -10.33
N ASN A 146 6.93 6.67 -10.76
CA ASN A 146 6.73 5.51 -11.65
C ASN A 146 7.34 4.18 -11.16
N GLY A 147 7.86 4.07 -9.94
CA GLY A 147 8.53 2.86 -9.46
C GLY A 147 9.77 2.48 -10.27
N VAL A 148 10.49 3.46 -10.81
CA VAL A 148 11.70 3.27 -11.60
C VAL A 148 12.88 3.96 -10.90
N ALA A 149 13.98 3.23 -10.72
CA ALA A 149 15.14 3.71 -9.96
C ALA A 149 15.76 5.01 -10.50
N SER A 150 15.79 5.18 -11.83
CA SER A 150 16.33 6.34 -12.52
C SER A 150 15.37 7.54 -12.53
N ASP A 151 14.08 7.33 -12.21
CA ASP A 151 13.12 8.41 -12.18
C ASP A 151 13.33 9.33 -10.97
N ARG A 152 12.74 10.54 -11.06
CA ARG A 152 12.76 11.51 -9.97
C ARG A 152 12.19 10.95 -8.67
N ASN A 153 12.55 11.57 -7.58
CA ASN A 153 11.91 11.29 -6.30
C ASN A 153 10.46 11.81 -6.29
N LEU A 154 9.62 11.19 -5.46
CA LEU A 154 8.31 11.73 -5.11
C LEU A 154 8.50 13.08 -4.40
N ILE A 155 7.57 14.01 -4.61
CA ILE A 155 7.61 15.30 -3.91
C ILE A 155 7.34 15.10 -2.41
N PRO A 156 7.93 15.94 -1.53
CA PRO A 156 7.84 15.77 -0.08
C PRO A 156 6.42 15.79 0.50
N VAL A 157 5.44 16.33 -0.24
CA VAL A 157 4.03 16.34 0.18
C VAL A 157 3.45 14.91 0.20
N MET A 158 3.90 14.04 -0.70
CA MET A 158 3.55 12.61 -0.63
C MET A 158 4.29 11.97 0.56
N PRO A 159 3.58 11.48 1.61
CA PRO A 159 4.21 10.98 2.83
C PRO A 159 4.76 9.55 2.67
N TRP A 160 5.45 9.28 1.57
CA TRP A 160 5.99 7.96 1.24
C TRP A 160 6.96 7.43 2.29
N VAL A 161 7.66 8.32 3.01
CA VAL A 161 8.58 7.94 4.11
C VAL A 161 7.84 7.27 5.27
N MET A 162 6.55 7.51 5.42
CA MET A 162 5.70 6.81 6.39
C MET A 162 5.13 5.52 5.78
N TYR A 163 4.68 5.57 4.55
CA TYR A 163 4.10 4.40 3.87
C TYR A 163 5.15 3.33 3.55
N ARG A 164 6.42 3.67 3.44
CA ARG A 164 7.50 2.70 3.30
C ARG A 164 7.63 1.75 4.50
N GLU A 165 7.10 2.12 5.65
CA GLU A 165 7.12 1.27 6.86
C GLU A 165 5.94 0.27 6.91
N MET A 166 4.98 0.38 6.00
CA MET A 166 3.92 -0.63 5.87
C MET A 166 4.52 -2.00 5.55
N THR A 167 3.86 -3.06 6.00
CA THR A 167 4.23 -4.43 5.62
C THR A 167 4.04 -4.66 4.12
N ASP A 168 4.67 -5.69 3.58
CA ASP A 168 4.45 -6.05 2.18
C ASP A 168 3.00 -6.45 1.90
N ASP A 169 2.35 -7.11 2.85
CA ASP A 169 0.95 -7.52 2.70
C ASP A 169 0.00 -6.32 2.68
N GLU A 170 0.28 -5.27 3.47
CA GLU A 170 -0.47 -4.00 3.39
C GLU A 170 -0.28 -3.31 2.05
N LEU A 171 0.96 -3.21 1.55
CA LEU A 171 1.22 -2.61 0.24
C LEU A 171 0.61 -3.41 -0.91
N LYS A 172 0.62 -4.75 -0.83
CA LYS A 172 -0.08 -5.63 -1.78
C LYS A 172 -1.59 -5.43 -1.73
N ALA A 173 -2.16 -5.28 -0.54
CA ALA A 173 -3.58 -5.03 -0.39
C ALA A 173 -3.98 -3.67 -0.99
N ILE A 174 -3.22 -2.62 -0.72
CA ILE A 174 -3.41 -1.29 -1.35
C ILE A 174 -3.35 -1.43 -2.88
N PHE A 175 -2.33 -2.09 -3.40
CA PHE A 175 -2.19 -2.28 -4.85
C PHE A 175 -3.36 -3.06 -5.45
N ALA A 176 -3.80 -4.15 -4.80
CA ALA A 176 -4.95 -4.93 -5.23
C ALA A 176 -6.23 -4.08 -5.32
N TYR A 177 -6.47 -3.23 -4.32
CA TYR A 177 -7.59 -2.30 -4.35
C TYR A 177 -7.46 -1.28 -5.49
N LEU A 178 -6.32 -0.61 -5.62
CA LEU A 178 -6.10 0.37 -6.69
C LEU A 178 -6.29 -0.25 -8.08
N LYS A 179 -5.88 -1.49 -8.28
CA LYS A 179 -6.10 -2.26 -9.51
C LYS A 179 -7.57 -2.62 -9.75
N SER A 180 -8.38 -2.69 -8.70
CA SER A 180 -9.82 -2.96 -8.79
C SER A 180 -10.67 -1.72 -9.04
N THR A 181 -10.08 -0.52 -8.98
CA THR A 181 -10.81 0.74 -9.17
C THR A 181 -11.27 0.91 -10.61
N LYS A 182 -12.33 1.71 -10.82
CA LYS A 182 -12.76 2.10 -12.16
C LYS A 182 -11.63 2.84 -12.89
N PRO A 183 -11.24 2.43 -14.10
CA PRO A 183 -10.24 3.15 -14.87
C PRO A 183 -10.76 4.54 -15.25
N ILE A 184 -9.96 5.57 -14.96
CA ILE A 184 -10.26 6.97 -15.33
C ILE A 184 -9.08 7.47 -16.15
N LYS A 185 -9.31 7.76 -17.42
CA LYS A 185 -8.28 8.31 -18.30
C LYS A 185 -8.03 9.78 -17.96
N ASN A 186 -6.97 10.04 -17.19
CA ASN A 186 -6.54 11.38 -16.83
C ASN A 186 -5.03 11.51 -16.89
N LYS A 187 -4.54 12.25 -17.90
CA LYS A 187 -3.10 12.51 -18.08
C LYS A 187 -2.67 13.69 -17.23
N VAL A 188 -2.16 13.41 -16.06
CA VAL A 188 -1.61 14.42 -15.14
C VAL A 188 -0.37 15.09 -15.78
N PRO A 189 -0.22 16.43 -15.71
CA PRO A 189 0.93 17.14 -16.23
C PRO A 189 2.24 16.72 -15.56
N PRO A 190 3.38 16.83 -16.24
CA PRO A 190 4.69 16.69 -15.60
C PRO A 190 4.90 17.83 -14.57
N PRO A 191 5.67 17.60 -13.51
CA PRO A 191 5.96 18.64 -12.54
C PRO A 191 6.73 19.80 -13.19
N THR A 192 6.44 21.01 -12.71
CA THR A 192 7.19 22.20 -13.13
C THR A 192 8.38 22.40 -12.18
N PRO A 193 9.62 22.48 -12.66
CA PRO A 193 10.79 22.62 -11.79
C PRO A 193 10.76 23.94 -11.00
N PRO A 194 11.56 24.05 -9.91
CA PRO A 194 11.73 25.29 -9.18
C PRO A 194 12.19 26.43 -10.06
N VAL A 195 11.85 27.67 -9.67
CA VAL A 195 12.44 28.88 -10.30
C VAL A 195 13.91 28.94 -9.88
N LYS A 196 14.79 29.12 -10.85
CA LYS A 196 16.23 29.33 -10.54
C LYS A 196 16.39 30.62 -9.73
N SER A 197 17.19 30.53 -8.68
CA SER A 197 17.60 31.68 -7.85
C SER A 197 18.44 32.66 -8.63
#